data_756d67bed22be2dfd6aeea7b395a3975
#
_entry.id   756d67bed22be2dfd6aeea7b395a3975
#
_cell.length_a   1.000
_cell.length_b   1.000
_cell.length_c   1.000
_cell.angle_alpha   90.00
_cell.angle_beta   90.00
_cell.angle_gamma   90.00
#
_symmetry.space_group_name_H-M   'P 1'
#
loop_
_entity.id
_entity.type
_entity.pdbx_description
1 polymer ?
#
loop_
_entity_poly.entity_id
_entity_poly.type
_entity_poly.pdbx_seq_one_letter_code
_entity_poly.pdbx_strand_id
1 'polypeptide(L)'
;SSSAVAVGRAQVQQEPWAETTEGIGINITCSHPNIQLNEFIQWYRHLPGRGPAFLMSVLRGSKALTDLPGRLVVAADRRSSALWLTEPRLRDAAVYYCALRA
;
A
#
# COMPACT_ATOMS: atom_id res chain seq x y z
N SER A 1 29.77 -19.59 -8.76
CA SER A 1 29.01 -19.68 -7.87
C SER A 1 27.92 -18.87 -7.96
N SER A 2 27.23 -19.27 -8.08
CA SER A 2 26.16 -18.65 -8.12
C SER A 2 25.72 -18.30 -7.01
N SER A 3 26.21 -17.48 -6.52
CA SER A 3 25.59 -16.84 -5.69
C SER A 3 24.26 -16.68 -6.00
N ALA A 4 23.66 -17.49 -5.58
CA ALA A 4 22.35 -17.31 -5.53
C ALA A 4 22.10 -16.12 -4.86
N VAL A 5 22.10 -15.29 -5.44
CA VAL A 5 21.59 -14.21 -5.08
C VAL A 5 20.25 -14.39 -4.63
N ALA A 6 20.13 -14.26 -3.45
CA ALA A 6 18.88 -14.16 -2.88
C ALA A 6 18.20 -13.05 -3.52
N VAL A 7 17.60 -13.31 -4.47
CA VAL A 7 16.69 -12.45 -5.00
C VAL A 7 15.70 -12.21 -3.92
N GLY A 8 15.80 -11.11 -3.31
CA GLY A 8 14.78 -10.74 -2.43
C GLY A 8 13.45 -10.83 -3.11
N ARG A 9 12.74 -11.83 -2.79
CA ARG A 9 11.42 -11.90 -3.26
C ARG A 9 10.67 -10.87 -2.52
N ALA A 10 10.20 -9.91 -3.21
CA ALA A 10 9.30 -8.96 -2.62
C ALA A 10 8.11 -9.74 -2.08
N GLN A 11 7.85 -9.60 -0.83
CA GLN A 11 6.66 -10.19 -0.21
C GLN A 11 5.39 -9.52 -0.72
N VAL A 12 5.52 -8.36 -1.31
CA VAL A 12 4.41 -7.61 -1.88
C VAL A 12 4.73 -7.26 -3.33
N GLN A 13 3.68 -7.12 -4.12
CA GLN A 13 3.80 -6.67 -5.50
C GLN A 13 2.83 -5.52 -5.72
N GLN A 14 3.34 -4.45 -6.28
CA GLN A 14 2.54 -3.26 -6.60
C GLN A 14 2.88 -2.79 -8.00
N GLU A 15 1.89 -2.20 -8.67
CA GLU A 15 2.14 -1.54 -9.93
C GLU A 15 3.01 -0.33 -9.64
N PRO A 16 4.05 -0.10 -10.44
CA PRO A 16 4.97 1.01 -10.19
C PRO A 16 4.36 2.37 -10.48
N TRP A 17 3.21 2.39 -11.12
CA TRP A 17 2.63 3.62 -11.62
C TRP A 17 1.12 3.60 -11.51
N ALA A 18 0.54 4.67 -11.03
CA ALA A 18 -0.90 4.88 -11.03
C ALA A 18 -1.14 6.36 -11.22
N GLU A 19 -2.16 6.72 -11.98
CA GLU A 19 -2.43 8.13 -12.18
C GLU A 19 -3.92 8.41 -12.20
N THR A 20 -4.27 9.59 -11.79
CA THR A 20 -5.62 10.10 -11.81
C THR A 20 -5.56 11.61 -11.95
N THR A 21 -6.71 12.25 -12.03
CA THR A 21 -6.79 13.69 -12.00
C THR A 21 -7.34 14.12 -10.64
N GLU A 22 -7.06 15.36 -10.28
CA GLU A 22 -7.49 15.91 -9.00
C GLU A 22 -8.99 15.72 -8.78
N GLY A 23 -9.38 15.23 -7.63
CA GLY A 23 -10.78 15.00 -7.30
C GLY A 23 -11.36 13.67 -7.77
N ILE A 24 -10.63 12.94 -8.61
CA ILE A 24 -11.11 11.64 -9.13
C ILE A 24 -10.49 10.51 -8.31
N GLY A 25 -11.33 9.73 -7.66
CA GLY A 25 -10.87 8.64 -6.79
C GLY A 25 -9.99 7.63 -7.49
N ILE A 26 -9.08 7.03 -6.75
CA ILE A 26 -8.14 6.05 -7.29
C ILE A 26 -7.89 4.93 -6.28
N ASN A 27 -7.73 3.70 -6.79
CA ASN A 27 -7.32 2.56 -6.00
C ASN A 27 -5.84 2.30 -6.27
N ILE A 28 -5.08 2.18 -5.22
CA ILE A 28 -3.68 1.79 -5.30
C ILE A 28 -3.61 0.40 -4.68
N THR A 29 -3.32 -0.61 -5.51
CA THR A 29 -3.43 -1.99 -5.07
C THR A 29 -2.09 -2.59 -4.64
N CYS A 30 -2.17 -3.62 -3.82
CA CYS A 30 -1.01 -4.35 -3.34
C CYS A 30 -1.36 -5.83 -3.32
N SER A 31 -0.50 -6.67 -3.88
CA SER A 31 -0.70 -8.12 -3.87
C SER A 31 0.29 -8.74 -2.90
N HIS A 32 -0.18 -9.60 -2.03
CA HIS A 32 0.64 -10.27 -1.02
C HIS A 32 0.15 -11.71 -0.79
N PRO A 33 0.28 -12.56 -1.81
CA PRO A 33 -0.34 -13.89 -1.80
C PRO A 33 0.21 -14.86 -0.75
N ASN A 34 1.39 -14.60 -0.22
CA ASN A 34 1.99 -15.46 0.78
C ASN A 34 1.96 -14.89 2.18
N ILE A 35 1.04 -13.97 2.43
CA ILE A 35 0.90 -13.35 3.74
C ILE A 35 0.63 -14.39 4.82
N GLN A 36 1.25 -14.21 5.98
CA GLN A 36 1.07 -15.10 7.12
C GLN A 36 -0.06 -14.60 8.01
N LEU A 37 -0.63 -15.51 8.82
CA LEU A 37 -1.78 -15.18 9.65
C LEU A 37 -1.53 -14.05 10.63
N ASN A 38 -0.31 -13.93 11.11
CA ASN A 38 0.03 -12.91 12.09
C ASN A 38 0.59 -11.62 11.50
N GLU A 39 0.62 -11.51 10.17
CA GLU A 39 1.18 -10.34 9.54
C GLU A 39 0.13 -9.29 9.29
N PHE A 40 0.48 -8.03 9.53
CA PHE A 40 -0.35 -6.89 9.23
C PHE A 40 0.09 -6.32 7.89
N ILE A 41 -0.85 -5.72 7.17
CA ILE A 41 -0.54 -4.96 5.97
C ILE A 41 -0.35 -3.54 6.43
N GLN A 42 0.81 -2.96 6.13
CA GLN A 42 1.13 -1.58 6.47
C GLN A 42 1.24 -0.78 5.20
N TRP A 43 0.77 0.44 5.24
CA TRP A 43 0.87 1.36 4.12
C TRP A 43 1.64 2.61 4.54
N TYR A 44 2.49 3.07 3.63
CA TYR A 44 3.34 4.23 3.81
C TYR A 44 3.21 5.13 2.61
N ARG A 45 3.54 6.39 2.77
CA ARG A 45 3.72 7.27 1.63
C ARG A 45 5.02 8.04 1.76
N HIS A 46 5.58 8.41 0.62
CA HIS A 46 6.77 9.20 0.56
C HIS A 46 6.47 10.41 -0.32
N LEU A 47 6.28 11.54 0.31
CA LEU A 47 6.02 12.79 -0.41
C LEU A 47 7.32 13.34 -0.96
N PRO A 48 7.28 14.06 -2.09
CA PRO A 48 8.49 14.62 -2.67
C PRO A 48 9.24 15.50 -1.67
N GLY A 49 10.55 15.28 -1.55
CA GLY A 49 11.39 16.07 -0.66
C GLY A 49 11.25 15.75 0.81
N ARG A 50 10.50 14.70 1.16
CA ARG A 50 10.32 14.31 2.56
C ARG A 50 10.63 12.83 2.72
N GLY A 51 10.81 12.39 3.94
CA GLY A 51 11.02 10.97 4.21
C GLY A 51 9.70 10.19 4.17
N PRO A 52 9.78 8.86 4.25
CA PRO A 52 8.59 8.02 4.31
C PRO A 52 7.76 8.34 5.55
N ALA A 53 6.44 8.27 5.40
CA ALA A 53 5.52 8.47 6.51
C ALA A 53 4.56 7.29 6.59
N PHE A 54 4.36 6.79 7.79
CA PHE A 54 3.43 5.70 8.04
C PHE A 54 2.01 6.22 7.89
N LEU A 55 1.19 5.49 7.17
CA LEU A 55 -0.24 5.83 7.04
C LEU A 55 -1.11 4.99 7.96
N MET A 56 -1.00 3.68 7.87
CA MET A 56 -1.81 2.81 8.72
C MET A 56 -1.39 1.35 8.62
N SER A 57 -1.92 0.57 9.55
CA SER A 57 -1.71 -0.85 9.62
C SER A 57 -3.07 -1.52 9.76
N VAL A 58 -3.28 -2.61 9.07
CA VAL A 58 -4.55 -3.33 9.14
C VAL A 58 -4.30 -4.83 9.05
N LEU A 59 -5.04 -5.60 9.84
CA LEU A 59 -4.94 -7.05 9.78
C LEU A 59 -5.91 -7.61 8.75
N ARG A 60 -7.16 -7.19 8.82
CA ARG A 60 -8.21 -7.63 7.90
C ARG A 60 -9.34 -6.60 7.87
N GLY A 61 -10.21 -6.71 6.87
CA GLY A 61 -11.35 -5.83 6.77
C GLY A 61 -11.00 -4.51 6.12
N SER A 62 -11.62 -3.45 6.57
CA SER A 62 -11.34 -2.12 6.04
C SER A 62 -11.21 -1.10 7.15
N LYS A 63 -10.48 -0.03 6.88
CA LYS A 63 -10.21 0.99 7.87
C LYS A 63 -10.07 2.34 7.17
N ALA A 64 -10.71 3.35 7.73
CA ALA A 64 -10.63 4.70 7.17
C ALA A 64 -9.25 5.30 7.42
N LEU A 65 -8.75 6.06 6.44
CA LEU A 65 -7.53 6.82 6.62
C LEU A 65 -7.78 8.01 7.52
N THR A 66 -6.77 8.44 8.26
CA THR A 66 -6.91 9.59 9.15
C THR A 66 -6.34 10.86 8.55
N ASP A 67 -5.33 10.74 7.68
CA ASP A 67 -4.63 11.92 7.17
C ASP A 67 -5.20 12.50 5.89
N LEU A 68 -5.96 11.73 5.16
CA LEU A 68 -6.59 12.16 3.92
C LEU A 68 -7.83 11.30 3.66
N PRO A 69 -8.78 11.79 2.86
CA PRO A 69 -10.00 11.02 2.61
C PRO A 69 -9.72 9.73 1.87
N GLY A 70 -10.12 8.62 2.45
CA GLY A 70 -9.93 7.31 1.84
C GLY A 70 -10.02 6.19 2.85
N ARG A 71 -9.77 4.98 2.39
CA ARG A 71 -9.76 3.80 3.24
C ARG A 71 -8.86 2.72 2.69
N LEU A 72 -8.38 1.90 3.59
CA LEU A 72 -7.63 0.71 3.22
C LEU A 72 -8.59 -0.47 3.30
N VAL A 73 -8.66 -1.26 2.26
CA VAL A 73 -9.54 -2.42 2.20
C VAL A 73 -8.70 -3.66 1.93
N VAL A 74 -8.86 -4.67 2.79
CA VAL A 74 -8.15 -5.95 2.62
C VAL A 74 -9.13 -6.96 2.05
N ALA A 75 -8.72 -7.69 1.03
CA ALA A 75 -9.56 -8.73 0.43
C ALA A 75 -9.89 -9.80 1.49
N ALA A 76 -11.03 -10.48 1.30
CA ALA A 76 -11.47 -11.49 2.25
C ALA A 76 -10.44 -12.59 2.48
N ASP A 77 -9.72 -12.99 1.45
CA ASP A 77 -8.67 -14.01 1.56
C ASP A 77 -7.35 -13.45 2.05
N ARG A 78 -7.28 -12.15 2.30
CA ARG A 78 -6.09 -11.42 2.74
C ARG A 78 -4.91 -11.49 1.78
N ARG A 79 -5.13 -11.92 0.55
CA ARG A 79 -4.02 -12.05 -0.42
C ARG A 79 -3.77 -10.77 -1.21
N SER A 80 -4.61 -9.76 -1.01
CA SER A 80 -4.44 -8.45 -1.62
C SER A 80 -5.09 -7.38 -0.77
N SER A 81 -4.72 -6.15 -1.02
CA SER A 81 -5.32 -4.99 -0.37
C SER A 81 -5.30 -3.81 -1.33
N ALA A 82 -6.09 -2.82 -1.04
CA ALA A 82 -6.16 -1.62 -1.85
C ALA A 82 -6.30 -0.39 -0.97
N LEU A 83 -5.55 0.63 -1.31
CA LEU A 83 -5.66 1.93 -0.71
C LEU A 83 -6.55 2.76 -1.63
N TRP A 84 -7.73 3.11 -1.15
CA TRP A 84 -8.66 3.93 -1.91
C TRP A 84 -8.53 5.37 -1.47
N LEU A 85 -8.17 6.25 -2.39
CA LEU A 85 -8.16 7.70 -2.14
C LEU A 85 -9.40 8.27 -2.78
N THR A 86 -10.28 8.85 -1.97
CA THR A 86 -11.60 9.30 -2.43
C THR A 86 -11.53 10.56 -3.27
N GLU A 87 -10.75 11.53 -2.82
CA GLU A 87 -10.64 12.81 -3.51
C GLU A 87 -9.19 13.26 -3.50
N PRO A 88 -8.33 12.64 -4.30
CA PRO A 88 -6.91 13.00 -4.30
C PRO A 88 -6.70 14.43 -4.80
N ARG A 89 -5.76 15.12 -4.15
CA ARG A 89 -5.34 16.47 -4.52
C ARG A 89 -3.91 16.41 -5.05
N LEU A 90 -3.48 17.46 -5.72
CA LEU A 90 -2.10 17.51 -6.21
C LEU A 90 -1.10 17.28 -5.07
N ARG A 91 -1.40 17.80 -3.88
CA ARG A 91 -0.52 17.64 -2.73
C ARG A 91 -0.41 16.20 -2.24
N ASP A 92 -1.30 15.31 -2.71
CA ASP A 92 -1.27 13.90 -2.33
C ASP A 92 -0.42 13.07 -3.28
N ALA A 93 0.14 13.67 -4.33
CA ALA A 93 1.02 12.99 -5.25
C ALA A 93 2.27 12.54 -4.49
N ALA A 94 2.53 11.24 -4.50
CA ALA A 94 3.58 10.64 -3.68
C ALA A 94 3.82 9.21 -4.14
N VAL A 95 4.83 8.58 -3.58
CA VAL A 95 4.98 7.14 -3.71
C VAL A 95 4.21 6.52 -2.54
N TYR A 96 3.24 5.66 -2.85
CA TYR A 96 2.49 4.92 -1.84
C TYR A 96 2.89 3.47 -1.93
N TYR A 97 3.25 2.88 -0.82
CA TYR A 97 3.69 1.49 -0.85
C TYR A 97 3.21 0.72 0.37
N CYS A 98 3.04 -0.58 0.17
CA CYS A 98 2.60 -1.49 1.20
C CYS A 98 3.78 -2.36 1.65
N ALA A 99 3.68 -2.89 2.85
CA ALA A 99 4.64 -3.82 3.42
C ALA A 99 3.91 -4.77 4.35
N LEU A 100 4.51 -5.90 4.64
CA LEU A 100 3.97 -6.85 5.59
C LEU A 100 4.82 -6.84 6.86
N ARG A 101 4.16 -6.93 8.00
CA ARG A 101 4.87 -6.94 9.26
C ARG A 101 4.13 -7.76 10.30
N ALA A 102 4.84 -8.67 10.92
CA ALA A 102 4.32 -9.46 12.02
C ALA A 102 4.24 -8.65 13.32
#